data_dd0df5ab6d288aba40c19af4ea5050c2
#
_entry.id   dd0df5ab6d288aba40c19af4ea5050c2
#
_cell.length_a   1.000
_cell.length_b   1.000
_cell.length_c   1.000
_cell.angle_alpha   90.00
_cell.angle_beta   90.00
_cell.angle_gamma   90.00
#
_symmetry.space_group_name_H-M   'P 1'
#
loop_
_entity.id
_entity.type
_entity.pdbx_description
1 polymer ?
#
loop_
_entity_poly.entity_id
_entity_poly.type
_entity_poly.pdbx_seq_one_letter_code
_entity_poly.pdbx_strand_id
1 'polypeptide(L)'
;MSGLLARYEELVEAGELQPDPDQRRAAERLDRLQRELEKERLGSGLLSRLFGSKDEKPPQGVYMWGGVGRGKSMLMDLFVQTLGITQKRRTHFHEFMLEVDRRMKAARDTGQGEPVKHVAAGIAKDVRCLAFDEMVVTNTADAAIMARLFTALICDEKVSVVTTSNRPPSDLYKDGLNRSLFLPFIDLVEAEL
;
A
#
# COMPACT_ATOMS: atom_id res chain seq x y z
N MET A 1 -5.96 -14.67 17.02
CA MET A 1 -7.03 -14.00 16.20
C MET A 1 -7.11 -14.76 14.91
N SER A 2 -8.31 -15.03 14.39
CA SER A 2 -8.48 -15.66 13.06
C SER A 2 -7.86 -14.73 12.00
N GLY A 3 -7.14 -15.29 11.01
CA GLY A 3 -6.59 -14.54 9.89
C GLY A 3 -7.69 -13.99 9.00
N LEU A 4 -7.32 -13.12 8.04
CA LEU A 4 -8.28 -12.52 7.12
C LEU A 4 -9.08 -13.57 6.34
N LEU A 5 -8.40 -14.58 5.80
CA LEU A 5 -9.06 -15.63 5.00
C LEU A 5 -10.11 -16.38 5.82
N ALA A 6 -9.79 -16.76 7.05
CA ALA A 6 -10.74 -17.43 7.94
C ALA A 6 -11.97 -16.54 8.20
N ARG A 7 -11.76 -15.24 8.43
CA ARG A 7 -12.87 -14.31 8.63
C ARG A 7 -13.73 -14.14 7.38
N TYR A 8 -13.13 -14.11 6.19
CA TYR A 8 -13.85 -14.08 4.92
C TYR A 8 -14.70 -15.37 4.74
N GLU A 9 -14.13 -16.54 5.03
CA GLU A 9 -14.84 -17.82 4.95
C GLU A 9 -16.01 -17.91 5.93
N GLU A 10 -15.84 -17.44 7.17
CA GLU A 10 -16.92 -17.32 8.15
C GLU A 10 -18.13 -16.50 7.61
N LEU A 11 -17.85 -15.36 6.94
CA LEU A 11 -18.90 -14.50 6.37
C LEU A 11 -19.62 -15.18 5.19
N VAL A 12 -18.90 -15.95 4.39
CA VAL A 12 -19.50 -16.74 3.30
C VAL A 12 -20.38 -17.88 3.87
N GLU A 13 -19.88 -18.61 4.88
CA GLU A 13 -20.65 -19.69 5.54
C GLU A 13 -21.88 -19.18 6.26
N ALA A 14 -21.81 -17.98 6.86
CA ALA A 14 -22.96 -17.32 7.47
C ALA A 14 -23.99 -16.78 6.46
N GLY A 15 -23.68 -16.81 5.16
CA GLY A 15 -24.55 -16.27 4.11
C GLY A 15 -24.54 -14.73 4.03
N GLU A 16 -23.64 -14.06 4.75
CA GLU A 16 -23.46 -12.60 4.70
C GLU A 16 -22.76 -12.16 3.42
N LEU A 17 -21.93 -13.04 2.84
CA LEU A 17 -21.27 -12.85 1.55
C LEU A 17 -21.64 -13.97 0.58
N GLN A 18 -21.81 -13.61 -0.69
CA GLN A 18 -21.92 -14.61 -1.75
C GLN A 18 -20.53 -15.12 -2.13
N PRO A 19 -20.36 -16.43 -2.36
CA PRO A 19 -19.11 -16.99 -2.84
C PRO A 19 -18.66 -16.34 -4.17
N ASP A 20 -17.48 -15.75 -4.20
CA ASP A 20 -16.87 -15.15 -5.39
C ASP A 20 -15.41 -15.61 -5.48
N PRO A 21 -15.01 -16.33 -6.56
CA PRO A 21 -13.66 -16.84 -6.73
C PRO A 21 -12.59 -15.74 -6.80
N ASP A 22 -12.93 -14.55 -7.33
CA ASP A 22 -12.01 -13.43 -7.42
C ASP A 22 -11.78 -12.80 -6.05
N GLN A 23 -12.86 -12.62 -5.27
CA GLN A 23 -12.75 -12.14 -3.88
C GLN A 23 -11.95 -13.13 -3.03
N ARG A 24 -12.17 -14.44 -3.18
CA ARG A 24 -11.41 -15.46 -2.45
C ARG A 24 -9.91 -15.38 -2.76
N ARG A 25 -9.52 -15.27 -4.04
CA ARG A 25 -8.12 -15.11 -4.43
C ARG A 25 -7.49 -13.85 -3.83
N ALA A 26 -8.23 -12.74 -3.84
CA ALA A 26 -7.77 -11.50 -3.21
C ALA A 26 -7.63 -11.65 -1.68
N ALA A 27 -8.58 -12.33 -1.02
CA ALA A 27 -8.51 -12.64 0.41
C ALA A 27 -7.30 -13.51 0.74
N GLU A 28 -7.02 -14.56 -0.05
CA GLU A 28 -5.83 -15.41 0.11
C GLU A 28 -4.52 -14.63 -0.02
N ARG A 29 -4.45 -13.68 -0.96
CA ARG A 29 -3.28 -12.82 -1.16
C ARG A 29 -3.07 -11.85 0.00
N LEU A 30 -4.15 -11.22 0.47
CA LEU A 30 -4.11 -10.32 1.63
C LEU A 30 -3.76 -11.06 2.92
N ASP A 31 -4.28 -12.28 3.14
CA ASP A 31 -3.98 -13.10 4.29
C ASP A 31 -2.50 -13.54 4.31
N ARG A 32 -1.90 -13.80 3.14
CA ARG A 32 -0.47 -14.05 3.02
C ARG A 32 0.34 -12.82 3.46
N LEU A 33 0.01 -11.64 2.94
CA LEU A 33 0.65 -10.39 3.33
C LEU A 33 0.50 -10.12 4.82
N GLN A 34 -0.69 -10.36 5.39
CA GLN A 34 -0.92 -10.23 6.83
C GLN A 34 0.07 -11.08 7.62
N ARG A 35 0.21 -12.37 7.27
CA ARG A 35 1.12 -13.30 7.97
C ARG A 35 2.59 -12.87 7.85
N GLU A 36 3.00 -12.36 6.70
CA GLU A 36 4.35 -11.86 6.47
C GLU A 36 4.66 -10.66 7.36
N LEU A 37 3.77 -9.65 7.39
CA LEU A 37 3.91 -8.46 8.23
C LEU A 37 3.90 -8.78 9.74
N GLU A 38 3.06 -9.72 10.17
CA GLU A 38 2.98 -10.14 11.57
C GLU A 38 4.20 -10.97 12.00
N LYS A 39 4.76 -11.77 11.08
CA LYS A 39 6.00 -12.54 11.31
C LYS A 39 7.21 -11.62 11.48
N GLU A 40 7.35 -10.60 10.65
CA GLU A 40 8.41 -9.59 10.81
C GLU A 40 8.36 -8.92 12.19
N ARG A 41 7.16 -8.63 12.70
CA ARG A 41 6.99 -8.10 14.06
C ARG A 41 7.54 -9.03 15.13
N LEU A 42 7.31 -10.35 15.01
CA LEU A 42 7.78 -11.34 15.97
C LEU A 42 9.29 -11.57 15.87
N GLY A 43 9.87 -11.40 14.67
CA GLY A 43 11.32 -11.51 14.42
C GLY A 43 12.11 -10.25 14.79
N SER A 44 11.45 -9.10 14.99
CA SER A 44 12.11 -7.81 15.30
C SER A 44 12.56 -7.66 16.77
N GLY A 45 12.76 -8.76 17.50
CA GLY A 45 13.46 -8.79 18.77
C GLY A 45 14.90 -8.25 18.65
N LEU A 46 15.53 -7.94 19.78
CA LEU A 46 16.87 -7.34 19.90
C LEU A 46 17.95 -7.89 18.94
N LEU A 47 17.82 -9.15 18.49
CA LEU A 47 18.75 -9.82 17.58
C LEU A 47 18.63 -9.35 16.12
N SER A 48 17.42 -9.03 15.63
CA SER A 48 17.25 -8.57 14.24
C SER A 48 17.74 -7.11 14.04
N ARG A 49 17.75 -6.31 15.09
CA ARG A 49 18.37 -4.97 15.09
C ARG A 49 19.89 -5.02 14.94
N LEU A 50 20.53 -6.13 15.35
CA LEU A 50 21.98 -6.31 15.29
C LEU A 50 22.42 -7.08 14.03
N PHE A 51 21.56 -7.91 13.45
CA PHE A 51 21.88 -8.82 12.34
C PHE A 51 20.92 -8.75 11.15
N GLY A 52 19.88 -7.89 11.19
CA GLY A 52 18.96 -7.71 10.07
C GLY A 52 19.72 -7.20 8.84
N SER A 53 19.74 -7.99 7.77
CA SER A 53 20.35 -7.58 6.52
C SER A 53 19.54 -6.42 5.92
N LYS A 54 20.23 -5.36 5.49
CA LYS A 54 19.65 -4.22 4.76
C LYS A 54 19.00 -4.65 3.42
N ASP A 55 19.25 -5.88 2.98
CA ASP A 55 18.85 -6.40 1.66
C ASP A 55 17.52 -7.16 1.67
N GLU A 56 16.84 -7.31 2.81
CA GLU A 56 15.56 -8.01 2.87
C GLU A 56 14.46 -7.13 2.28
N LYS A 57 13.83 -7.60 1.18
CA LYS A 57 12.69 -6.90 0.57
C LYS A 57 11.51 -6.89 1.53
N PRO A 58 10.70 -5.81 1.56
CA PRO A 58 9.46 -5.81 2.33
C PRO A 58 8.50 -6.88 1.79
N PRO A 59 7.55 -7.34 2.60
CA PRO A 59 6.45 -8.14 2.08
C PRO A 59 5.78 -7.44 0.91
N GLN A 60 5.63 -8.18 -0.20
CA GLN A 60 5.04 -7.65 -1.43
C GLN A 60 3.62 -7.14 -1.17
N GLY A 61 3.33 -5.92 -1.59
CA GLY A 61 2.04 -5.27 -1.44
C GLY A 61 0.89 -5.93 -2.24
N VAL A 62 -0.27 -5.29 -2.27
CA VAL A 62 -1.43 -5.78 -3.03
C VAL A 62 -2.14 -4.63 -3.75
N TYR A 63 -2.27 -4.74 -5.05
CA TYR A 63 -3.10 -3.86 -5.87
C TYR A 63 -4.38 -4.58 -6.28
N MET A 64 -5.51 -4.23 -5.63
CA MET A 64 -6.82 -4.80 -5.95
C MET A 64 -7.56 -3.91 -6.94
N TRP A 65 -7.88 -4.42 -8.12
CA TRP A 65 -8.60 -3.66 -9.11
C TRP A 65 -9.83 -4.40 -9.67
N GLY A 66 -10.75 -3.63 -10.25
CA GLY A 66 -11.98 -4.17 -10.83
C GLY A 66 -13.14 -3.20 -10.70
N GLY A 67 -14.28 -3.52 -11.30
CA GLY A 67 -15.48 -2.68 -11.29
C GLY A 67 -15.98 -2.34 -9.88
N VAL A 68 -16.88 -1.37 -9.83
CA VAL A 68 -17.59 -0.99 -8.59
C VAL A 68 -18.45 -2.17 -8.10
N GLY A 69 -18.60 -2.33 -6.77
CA GLY A 69 -19.42 -3.38 -6.18
C GLY A 69 -18.75 -4.77 -6.11
N ARG A 70 -17.48 -4.92 -6.52
CA ARG A 70 -16.75 -6.20 -6.50
C ARG A 70 -16.16 -6.57 -5.11
N GLY A 71 -16.53 -5.87 -4.05
CA GLY A 71 -16.10 -6.20 -2.68
C GLY A 71 -14.69 -5.73 -2.29
N LYS A 72 -14.02 -4.91 -3.10
CA LYS A 72 -12.66 -4.43 -2.81
C LYS A 72 -12.55 -3.71 -1.45
N SER A 73 -13.49 -2.79 -1.18
CA SER A 73 -13.49 -2.04 0.09
C SER A 73 -13.77 -2.93 1.29
N MET A 74 -14.66 -3.92 1.14
CA MET A 74 -14.93 -4.91 2.17
C MET A 74 -13.68 -5.75 2.49
N LEU A 75 -12.96 -6.23 1.47
CA LEU A 75 -11.70 -6.95 1.68
C LEU A 75 -10.64 -6.06 2.33
N MET A 76 -10.57 -4.77 1.97
CA MET A 76 -9.71 -3.79 2.63
C MET A 76 -10.10 -3.60 4.09
N ASP A 77 -11.41 -3.53 4.41
CA ASP A 77 -11.91 -3.45 5.78
C ASP A 77 -11.46 -4.66 6.59
N LEU A 78 -11.68 -5.87 6.08
CA LEU A 78 -11.27 -7.11 6.72
C LEU A 78 -9.75 -7.15 6.96
N PHE A 79 -8.95 -6.76 5.95
CA PHE A 79 -7.50 -6.72 6.06
C PHE A 79 -7.05 -5.79 7.18
N VAL A 80 -7.53 -4.55 7.18
CA VAL A 80 -7.12 -3.57 8.19
C VAL A 80 -7.59 -3.96 9.60
N GLN A 81 -8.78 -4.57 9.73
CA GLN A 81 -9.31 -5.03 11.01
C GLN A 81 -8.52 -6.22 11.57
N THR A 82 -8.19 -7.20 10.72
CA THR A 82 -7.53 -8.44 11.16
C THR A 82 -6.01 -8.29 11.31
N LEU A 83 -5.38 -7.36 10.60
CA LEU A 83 -3.92 -7.14 10.65
C LEU A 83 -3.46 -6.76 12.06
N GLY A 84 -2.66 -7.61 12.69
CA GLY A 84 -2.26 -7.53 14.10
C GLY A 84 -1.08 -6.60 14.40
N ILE A 85 -0.68 -5.68 13.49
CA ILE A 85 0.35 -4.68 13.75
C ILE A 85 -0.26 -3.32 14.10
N THR A 86 0.45 -2.53 14.91
CA THR A 86 0.02 -1.16 15.28
C THR A 86 0.43 -0.12 14.25
N GLN A 87 1.54 -0.36 13.54
CA GLN A 87 2.11 0.53 12.53
C GLN A 87 1.41 0.35 11.18
N LYS A 88 0.09 0.44 11.17
CA LYS A 88 -0.74 0.41 9.97
C LYS A 88 -1.53 1.70 9.85
N ARG A 89 -1.69 2.18 8.63
CA ARG A 89 -2.49 3.37 8.33
C ARG A 89 -3.37 3.10 7.12
N ARG A 90 -4.66 3.44 7.24
CA ARG A 90 -5.60 3.50 6.11
C ARG A 90 -6.02 4.93 5.87
N THR A 91 -6.07 5.32 4.61
CA THR A 91 -6.47 6.67 4.18
C THR A 91 -6.96 6.66 2.75
N HIS A 92 -7.76 7.64 2.37
CA HIS A 92 -8.06 7.86 0.96
C HIS A 92 -6.82 8.37 0.22
N PHE A 93 -6.62 7.89 -0.99
CA PHE A 93 -5.43 8.22 -1.78
C PHE A 93 -5.27 9.74 -1.97
N HIS A 94 -6.36 10.44 -2.25
CA HIS A 94 -6.32 11.90 -2.41
C HIS A 94 -5.88 12.64 -1.13
N GLU A 95 -6.39 12.23 0.04
CA GLU A 95 -6.00 12.83 1.33
C GLU A 95 -4.51 12.63 1.63
N PHE A 96 -4.01 11.43 1.30
CA PHE A 96 -2.59 11.13 1.43
C PHE A 96 -1.74 12.03 0.54
N MET A 97 -2.12 12.25 -0.73
CA MET A 97 -1.37 13.13 -1.63
C MET A 97 -1.39 14.60 -1.17
N LEU A 98 -2.50 15.08 -0.62
CA LEU A 98 -2.55 16.42 0.01
C LEU A 98 -1.60 16.53 1.22
N GLU A 99 -1.46 15.48 2.01
CA GLU A 99 -0.48 15.44 3.10
C GLU A 99 0.95 15.45 2.56
N VAL A 100 1.23 14.64 1.55
CA VAL A 100 2.54 14.59 0.88
C VAL A 100 2.94 15.98 0.37
N ASP A 101 2.04 16.69 -0.32
CA ASP A 101 2.30 18.02 -0.83
C ASP A 101 2.65 19.02 0.27
N ARG A 102 1.91 19.01 1.38
CA ARG A 102 2.22 19.85 2.55
C ARG A 102 3.60 19.54 3.14
N ARG A 103 3.93 18.25 3.30
CA ARG A 103 5.23 17.81 3.82
C ARG A 103 6.38 18.16 2.86
N MET A 104 6.15 18.01 1.56
CA MET A 104 7.11 18.40 0.51
C MET A 104 7.41 19.89 0.52
N LYS A 105 6.38 20.73 0.68
CA LYS A 105 6.56 22.18 0.82
C LYS A 105 7.40 22.51 2.05
N ALA A 106 7.04 21.98 3.21
CA ALA A 106 7.77 22.21 4.45
C ALA A 106 9.25 21.77 4.34
N ALA A 107 9.51 20.62 3.70
CA ALA A 107 10.87 20.13 3.49
C ALA A 107 11.71 21.04 2.59
N ARG A 108 11.10 21.64 1.55
CA ARG A 108 11.77 22.63 0.68
C ARG A 108 12.08 23.91 1.45
N ASP A 109 11.13 24.42 2.23
CA ASP A 109 11.30 25.66 3.01
C ASP A 109 12.41 25.57 4.06
N THR A 110 12.69 24.35 4.57
CA THR A 110 13.76 24.09 5.53
C THR A 110 15.12 23.77 4.89
N GLY A 111 15.21 23.80 3.54
CA GLY A 111 16.44 23.53 2.80
C GLY A 111 16.97 22.10 2.92
N GLN A 112 16.12 21.14 3.34
CA GLN A 112 16.50 19.74 3.42
C GLN A 112 16.67 19.18 2.01
N GLY A 113 17.84 18.61 1.73
CA GLY A 113 18.11 17.94 0.45
C GLY A 113 17.12 16.77 0.20
N GLU A 114 16.82 16.46 -1.04
CA GLU A 114 15.90 15.40 -1.44
C GLU A 114 14.56 15.33 -0.66
N PRO A 115 13.66 16.31 -0.82
CA PRO A 115 12.40 16.39 -0.07
C PRO A 115 11.55 15.12 -0.13
N VAL A 116 11.55 14.40 -1.26
CA VAL A 116 10.78 13.15 -1.42
C VAL A 116 11.24 12.07 -0.45
N LYS A 117 12.56 11.85 -0.35
CA LYS A 117 13.11 10.87 0.60
C LYS A 117 12.84 11.26 2.04
N HIS A 118 12.98 12.56 2.35
CA HIS A 118 12.65 13.05 3.68
C HIS A 118 11.20 12.81 4.08
N VAL A 119 10.27 13.03 3.15
CA VAL A 119 8.83 12.76 3.37
C VAL A 119 8.59 11.27 3.53
N ALA A 120 9.17 10.42 2.67
CA ALA A 120 9.04 8.96 2.77
C ALA A 120 9.55 8.43 4.11
N ALA A 121 10.75 8.81 4.52
CA ALA A 121 11.32 8.45 5.82
C ALA A 121 10.47 8.95 7.00
N GLY A 122 9.90 10.14 6.89
CA GLY A 122 8.99 10.69 7.90
C GLY A 122 7.69 9.89 8.04
N ILE A 123 7.14 9.36 6.95
CA ILE A 123 5.95 8.48 6.97
C ILE A 123 6.32 7.11 7.56
N ALA A 124 7.43 6.54 7.13
CA ALA A 124 7.86 5.21 7.52
C ALA A 124 8.21 5.07 9.02
N LYS A 125 8.43 6.16 9.74
CA LYS A 125 8.65 6.14 11.20
C LYS A 125 7.49 5.49 11.95
N ASP A 126 6.27 5.74 11.49
CA ASP A 126 5.05 5.33 12.17
C ASP A 126 4.24 4.29 11.38
N VAL A 127 4.62 3.99 10.12
CA VAL A 127 3.84 3.15 9.21
C VAL A 127 4.69 2.06 8.58
N ARG A 128 4.28 0.81 8.76
CA ARG A 128 4.84 -0.38 8.10
C ARG A 128 3.92 -0.90 6.99
N CYS A 129 2.63 -0.66 7.14
CA CYS A 129 1.62 -1.01 6.13
C CYS A 129 0.73 0.20 5.85
N LEU A 130 0.72 0.63 4.59
CA LEU A 130 -0.05 1.76 4.11
C LEU A 130 -1.17 1.26 3.19
N ALA A 131 -2.42 1.47 3.61
CA ALA A 131 -3.59 1.02 2.88
C ALA A 131 -4.32 2.23 2.26
N PHE A 132 -4.56 2.19 0.95
CA PHE A 132 -5.22 3.25 0.20
C PHE A 132 -6.55 2.81 -0.36
N ASP A 133 -7.59 3.59 -0.08
CA ASP A 133 -8.84 3.48 -0.81
C ASP A 133 -8.79 4.34 -2.08
N GLU A 134 -9.27 3.75 -3.18
CA GLU A 134 -9.51 4.42 -4.46
C GLU A 134 -8.30 5.16 -5.05
N MET A 135 -7.23 4.42 -5.36
CA MET A 135 -6.10 5.02 -6.05
C MET A 135 -6.52 5.54 -7.44
N VAL A 136 -6.61 6.86 -7.55
CA VAL A 136 -6.91 7.59 -8.77
C VAL A 136 -5.93 8.73 -8.92
N VAL A 137 -5.28 8.83 -10.08
CA VAL A 137 -4.34 9.91 -10.39
C VAL A 137 -4.95 10.79 -11.46
N THR A 138 -5.21 12.06 -11.11
CA THR A 138 -5.90 13.01 -11.99
C THR A 138 -5.06 14.22 -12.36
N ASN A 139 -4.06 14.55 -11.54
CA ASN A 139 -3.24 15.72 -11.80
C ASN A 139 -1.79 15.38 -12.11
N THR A 140 -1.14 16.24 -12.89
CA THR A 140 0.23 16.07 -13.35
C THR A 140 1.26 16.21 -12.22
N ALA A 141 0.96 17.00 -11.19
CA ALA A 141 1.89 17.19 -10.07
C ALA A 141 2.02 15.90 -9.26
N ASP A 142 0.90 15.24 -8.93
CA ASP A 142 0.91 13.94 -8.26
C ASP A 142 1.63 12.89 -9.12
N ALA A 143 1.30 12.80 -10.41
CA ALA A 143 1.93 11.86 -11.33
C ALA A 143 3.47 12.01 -11.35
N ALA A 144 3.99 13.23 -11.32
CA ALA A 144 5.42 13.51 -11.38
C ALA A 144 6.20 13.06 -10.14
N ILE A 145 5.55 13.02 -8.96
CA ILE A 145 6.23 12.66 -7.71
C ILE A 145 5.97 11.21 -7.28
N MET A 146 4.90 10.58 -7.76
CA MET A 146 4.45 9.26 -7.30
C MET A 146 5.52 8.17 -7.47
N ALA A 147 6.14 8.08 -8.65
CA ALA A 147 7.18 7.07 -8.88
C ALA A 147 8.31 7.19 -7.85
N ARG A 148 8.81 8.41 -7.60
CA ARG A 148 9.89 8.65 -6.66
C ARG A 148 9.47 8.41 -5.21
N LEU A 149 8.26 8.87 -4.84
CA LEU A 149 7.73 8.72 -3.49
C LEU A 149 7.50 7.26 -3.13
N PHE A 150 6.81 6.52 -4.02
CA PHE A 150 6.51 5.12 -3.75
C PHE A 150 7.74 4.22 -3.85
N THR A 151 8.70 4.53 -4.74
CA THR A 151 10.01 3.86 -4.72
C THR A 151 10.69 4.06 -3.36
N ALA A 152 10.73 5.29 -2.86
CA ALA A 152 11.33 5.56 -1.56
C ALA A 152 10.59 4.84 -0.42
N LEU A 153 9.23 4.87 -0.40
CA LEU A 153 8.44 4.18 0.62
C LEU A 153 8.63 2.65 0.59
N ILE A 154 8.55 2.04 -0.60
CA ILE A 154 8.57 0.58 -0.75
C ILE A 154 10.00 0.05 -0.70
N CYS A 155 10.90 0.60 -1.54
CA CYS A 155 12.23 0.04 -1.72
C CYS A 155 13.22 0.51 -0.65
N ASP A 156 13.20 1.81 -0.26
CA ASP A 156 14.16 2.35 0.70
C ASP A 156 13.67 2.15 2.14
N GLU A 157 12.41 2.50 2.43
CA GLU A 157 11.83 2.51 3.78
C GLU A 157 11.09 1.21 4.15
N LYS A 158 10.95 0.27 3.22
CA LYS A 158 10.35 -1.06 3.45
C LYS A 158 8.89 -1.01 3.92
N VAL A 159 8.10 -0.06 3.41
CA VAL A 159 6.67 0.05 3.68
C VAL A 159 5.89 -0.81 2.69
N SER A 160 5.09 -1.75 3.17
CA SER A 160 4.15 -2.50 2.32
C SER A 160 2.94 -1.65 1.98
N VAL A 161 2.51 -1.68 0.72
CA VAL A 161 1.37 -0.90 0.22
C VAL A 161 0.24 -1.81 -0.20
N VAL A 162 -0.97 -1.51 0.26
CA VAL A 162 -2.21 -2.17 -0.19
C VAL A 162 -3.13 -1.10 -0.76
N THR A 163 -3.66 -1.32 -1.96
CA THR A 163 -4.54 -0.31 -2.56
C THR A 163 -5.69 -0.92 -3.34
N THR A 164 -6.78 -0.17 -3.42
CA THR A 164 -7.91 -0.47 -4.31
C THR A 164 -7.97 0.52 -5.47
N SER A 165 -8.42 0.06 -6.63
CA SER A 165 -8.69 0.91 -7.79
C SER A 165 -9.83 0.33 -8.63
N ASN A 166 -10.46 1.17 -9.45
CA ASN A 166 -11.42 0.72 -10.47
C ASN A 166 -10.75 0.42 -11.82
N ARG A 167 -9.43 0.63 -11.92
CA ARG A 167 -8.64 0.47 -13.15
C ARG A 167 -7.44 -0.43 -12.90
N PRO A 168 -7.00 -1.21 -13.91
CA PRO A 168 -5.71 -1.90 -13.83
C PRO A 168 -4.56 -0.88 -13.76
N PRO A 169 -3.37 -1.28 -13.28
CA PRO A 169 -2.20 -0.40 -13.22
C PRO A 169 -1.89 0.29 -14.55
N SER A 170 -1.96 -0.45 -15.65
CA SER A 170 -1.71 0.04 -17.01
C SER A 170 -2.66 1.18 -17.46
N ASP A 171 -3.84 1.30 -16.88
CA ASP A 171 -4.83 2.33 -17.19
C ASP A 171 -4.81 3.52 -16.20
N LEU A 172 -3.96 3.47 -15.18
CA LEU A 172 -3.72 4.62 -14.33
C LEU A 172 -3.11 5.77 -15.15
N TYR A 173 -3.71 6.96 -15.01
CA TYR A 173 -3.25 8.18 -15.68
C TYR A 173 -3.09 8.01 -17.22
N LYS A 174 -3.95 7.20 -17.87
CA LYS A 174 -3.83 6.79 -19.29
C LYS A 174 -3.79 7.97 -20.25
N ASP A 175 -4.66 8.97 -20.04
CA ASP A 175 -4.77 10.15 -20.89
C ASP A 175 -4.10 11.39 -20.27
N GLY A 176 -3.24 11.16 -19.26
CA GLY A 176 -2.58 12.23 -18.53
C GLY A 176 -1.45 12.90 -19.30
N LEU A 177 -1.29 14.20 -19.07
CA LEU A 177 -0.19 14.97 -19.64
C LEU A 177 1.17 14.45 -19.11
N ASN A 178 2.14 14.29 -20.02
CA ASN A 178 3.47 13.76 -19.69
C ASN A 178 3.42 12.35 -19.03
N ARG A 179 2.54 11.49 -19.52
CA ARG A 179 2.35 10.12 -18.99
C ARG A 179 3.65 9.33 -18.89
N SER A 180 4.64 9.60 -19.74
CA SER A 180 5.96 8.97 -19.70
C SER A 180 6.66 9.10 -18.33
N LEU A 181 6.41 10.18 -17.59
CA LEU A 181 6.93 10.38 -16.23
C LEU A 181 6.23 9.51 -15.19
N PHE A 182 5.05 8.98 -15.52
CA PHE A 182 4.25 8.12 -14.66
C PHE A 182 4.49 6.61 -14.89
N LEU A 183 5.02 6.23 -16.07
CA LEU A 183 5.28 4.82 -16.38
C LEU A 183 6.15 4.12 -15.33
N PRO A 184 7.22 4.71 -14.78
CA PRO A 184 8.00 4.07 -13.71
C PRO A 184 7.18 3.75 -12.46
N PHE A 185 6.10 4.49 -12.18
CA PHE A 185 5.19 4.13 -11.09
C PHE A 185 4.34 2.91 -11.44
N ILE A 186 3.88 2.78 -12.68
CA ILE A 186 3.15 1.59 -13.15
C ILE A 186 4.05 0.36 -13.03
N ASP A 187 5.29 0.45 -13.52
CA ASP A 187 6.26 -0.63 -13.43
C ASP A 187 6.52 -1.05 -11.97
N LEU A 188 6.63 -0.08 -11.07
CA LEU A 188 6.77 -0.32 -9.62
C LEU A 188 5.55 -1.05 -9.04
N VAL A 189 4.33 -0.62 -9.40
CA VAL A 189 3.09 -1.27 -8.93
C VAL A 189 3.03 -2.72 -9.42
N GLU A 190 3.35 -2.98 -10.67
CA GLU A 190 3.34 -4.34 -11.25
C GLU A 190 4.42 -5.26 -10.67
N ALA A 191 5.54 -4.68 -10.21
CA ALA A 191 6.65 -5.43 -9.63
C ALA A 191 6.48 -5.72 -8.13
N GLU A 192 5.92 -4.77 -7.38
CA GLU A 192 5.97 -4.77 -5.90
C GLU A 192 4.58 -4.88 -5.24
N LEU A 193 3.47 -4.84 -6.01
CA LEU A 193 2.10 -5.01 -5.55
C LEU A 193 1.39 -6.15 -6.26
#